data_d84abeb3cda35035707356fa029b9f6e
#
_entry.id   d84abeb3cda35035707356fa029b9f6e
#
_cell.length_a   1.000
_cell.length_b   1.000
_cell.length_c   1.000
_cell.angle_alpha   90.00
_cell.angle_beta   90.00
_cell.angle_gamma   90.00
#
_symmetry.space_group_name_H-M   'P 1'
#
loop_
_entity.id
_entity.type
_entity.pdbx_description
1 polymer ?
#
loop_
_entity_poly.entity_id
_entity_poly.type
_entity_poly.pdbx_seq_one_letter_code
_entity_poly.pdbx_strand_id
1 'polypeptide(L)'
;VTGWKATIAVAMSNYIEAGAIIAIATSSTAWQDKFGFGDGALGLLAALSANAFGAAIGAAIGGPLCDRFGRKFIYTYDLLLFLLGSLVVTFSVNFGLLLLGVIMMGIAVGAGVPASWTYIAEEAPHEQRAKHVGTAQLAWSVGPMLGFLLAILVEPLGLFGNRLIFLHLGIIAAITWWVRRGLPESRRWKEQREAEIASGAKIHFFSGIVALFKNTRNLVPLLFLFGVYALWNMVAGQAGIFQPRVYAAAGLEDATAQNWLQVLVWGCTVLATYFGFMLFADRVSRRWLYFAGAALGVIAWIVLIYAKPGMGSMMFFAIGWGISSGLGAQAFYGLWASELFATKYRASAQGVLFFAARVMVGLLSSVFPLLLSGIGLYKLGFLIVGLLILALVIGTVWAPRTRGKTLEEIEAERYGDKVSA
;
A
#
# COMPACT_ATOMS: atom_id res chain seq x y z
N VAL A 1 11.62 -20.98 13.15
CA VAL A 1 10.74 -21.18 11.99
C VAL A 1 10.52 -19.85 11.31
N THR A 2 11.62 -19.27 10.83
CA THR A 2 11.64 -18.08 9.99
C THR A 2 11.63 -18.57 8.55
N GLY A 3 10.47 -18.84 8.01
CA GLY A 3 10.33 -19.40 6.69
C GLY A 3 9.26 -18.66 5.90
N TRP A 4 9.06 -19.09 4.68
CA TRP A 4 8.02 -18.59 3.78
C TRP A 4 6.63 -18.54 4.41
N LYS A 5 6.31 -19.45 5.36
CA LYS A 5 5.03 -19.42 6.09
C LYS A 5 4.84 -18.12 6.88
N ALA A 6 5.89 -17.67 7.58
CA ALA A 6 5.84 -16.41 8.33
C ALA A 6 5.71 -15.20 7.38
N THR A 7 6.52 -15.19 6.30
CA THR A 7 6.45 -14.14 5.26
C THR A 7 5.05 -14.04 4.65
N ILE A 8 4.45 -15.16 4.23
CA ILE A 8 3.11 -15.17 3.65
C ILE A 8 2.06 -14.70 4.66
N ALA A 9 2.09 -15.24 5.89
CA ALA A 9 1.13 -14.85 6.93
C ALA A 9 1.19 -13.35 7.24
N VAL A 10 2.40 -12.77 7.27
CA VAL A 10 2.56 -11.33 7.52
C VAL A 10 2.20 -10.50 6.29
N ALA A 11 2.49 -10.96 5.08
CA ALA A 11 2.12 -10.30 3.84
C ALA A 11 0.59 -10.19 3.62
N MET A 12 -0.22 -11.01 4.30
CA MET A 12 -1.68 -10.96 4.18
C MET A 12 -2.31 -9.63 4.64
N SER A 13 -1.61 -8.80 5.43
CA SER A 13 -2.06 -7.41 5.69
C SER A 13 -2.19 -6.62 4.40
N ASN A 14 -1.30 -6.84 3.45
CA ASN A 14 -1.30 -6.15 2.16
C ASN A 14 -2.45 -6.62 1.26
N TYR A 15 -2.78 -7.91 1.29
CA TYR A 15 -3.99 -8.44 0.63
C TYR A 15 -5.27 -7.78 1.16
N ILE A 16 -5.39 -7.70 2.47
CA ILE A 16 -6.55 -7.14 3.16
C ILE A 16 -6.69 -5.64 2.87
N GLU A 17 -5.58 -4.89 2.88
CA GLU A 17 -5.56 -3.47 2.51
C GLU A 17 -6.15 -3.25 1.12
N ALA A 18 -5.53 -3.86 0.14
CA ALA A 18 -5.90 -3.66 -1.25
C ALA A 18 -7.31 -4.19 -1.54
N GLY A 19 -7.68 -5.32 -0.95
CA GLY A 19 -9.03 -5.87 -1.02
C GLY A 19 -10.08 -4.91 -0.45
N ALA A 20 -9.80 -4.26 0.68
CA ALA A 20 -10.70 -3.28 1.29
C ALA A 20 -10.93 -2.05 0.40
N ILE A 21 -9.89 -1.54 -0.25
CA ILE A 21 -9.99 -0.41 -1.19
C ILE A 21 -10.93 -0.77 -2.35
N ILE A 22 -10.74 -1.93 -2.96
CA ILE A 22 -11.56 -2.38 -4.09
C ILE A 22 -12.98 -2.73 -3.67
N ALA A 23 -13.18 -3.33 -2.50
CA ALA A 23 -14.50 -3.60 -1.97
C ALA A 23 -15.33 -2.31 -1.79
N ILE A 24 -14.71 -1.21 -1.36
CA ILE A 24 -15.35 0.10 -1.30
C ILE A 24 -15.66 0.63 -2.71
N ALA A 25 -14.69 0.56 -3.62
CA ALA A 25 -14.86 1.05 -4.98
C ALA A 25 -16.04 0.36 -5.70
N THR A 26 -16.14 -0.96 -5.60
CA THR A 26 -17.18 -1.77 -6.24
C THR A 26 -18.55 -1.70 -5.55
N SER A 27 -18.60 -1.31 -4.28
CA SER A 27 -19.82 -1.25 -3.48
C SER A 27 -20.47 0.14 -3.42
N SER A 28 -19.77 1.19 -3.85
CA SER A 28 -20.15 2.58 -3.65
C SER A 28 -21.54 2.93 -4.22
N THR A 29 -21.84 2.49 -5.44
CA THR A 29 -23.15 2.75 -6.08
C THR A 29 -24.30 2.07 -5.34
N ALA A 30 -24.13 0.78 -4.98
CA ALA A 30 -25.16 0.05 -4.24
C ALA A 30 -25.44 0.66 -2.85
N TRP A 31 -24.43 1.22 -2.20
CA TRP A 31 -24.60 1.92 -0.93
C TRP A 31 -25.29 3.27 -1.08
N GLN A 32 -24.95 4.06 -2.13
CA GLN A 32 -25.63 5.30 -2.44
C GLN A 32 -27.11 5.06 -2.69
N ASP A 33 -27.46 4.05 -3.50
CA ASP A 33 -28.84 3.68 -3.79
C ASP A 33 -29.59 3.22 -2.54
N LYS A 34 -28.94 2.44 -1.68
CA LYS A 34 -29.58 1.86 -0.49
C LYS A 34 -29.74 2.85 0.66
N PHE A 35 -28.71 3.66 0.92
CA PHE A 35 -28.65 4.54 2.08
C PHE A 35 -28.96 6.00 1.76
N GLY A 36 -29.16 6.35 0.48
CA GLY A 36 -29.64 7.66 0.03
C GLY A 36 -28.64 8.80 0.24
N PHE A 37 -27.33 8.55 0.18
CA PHE A 37 -26.31 9.58 0.35
C PHE A 37 -25.69 10.00 -0.99
N GLY A 38 -25.32 11.29 -1.08
CA GLY A 38 -24.75 11.86 -2.31
C GLY A 38 -23.22 11.71 -2.42
N ASP A 39 -22.68 12.26 -3.51
CA ASP A 39 -21.24 12.19 -3.85
C ASP A 39 -20.33 12.83 -2.79
N GLY A 40 -20.78 13.86 -2.08
CA GLY A 40 -20.03 14.45 -0.99
C GLY A 40 -19.80 13.49 0.18
N ALA A 41 -20.82 12.72 0.56
CA ALA A 41 -20.70 11.70 1.59
C ALA A 41 -19.86 10.49 1.10
N LEU A 42 -19.95 10.15 -0.20
CA LEU A 42 -19.07 9.16 -0.81
C LEU A 42 -17.61 9.60 -0.78
N GLY A 43 -17.35 10.87 -1.08
CA GLY A 43 -16.01 11.46 -0.98
C GLY A 43 -15.46 11.40 0.44
N LEU A 44 -16.29 11.68 1.46
CA LEU A 44 -15.93 11.55 2.88
C LEU A 44 -15.59 10.09 3.23
N LEU A 45 -16.42 9.14 2.79
CA LEU A 45 -16.19 7.72 3.02
C LEU A 45 -14.88 7.26 2.39
N ALA A 46 -14.61 7.64 1.14
CA ALA A 46 -13.37 7.34 0.45
C ALA A 46 -12.15 7.99 1.14
N ALA A 47 -12.27 9.24 1.58
CA ALA A 47 -11.20 9.96 2.28
C ALA A 47 -10.87 9.35 3.66
N LEU A 48 -11.85 8.80 4.37
CA LEU A 48 -11.65 8.17 5.69
C LEU A 48 -11.35 6.67 5.63
N SER A 49 -11.24 6.11 4.43
CA SER A 49 -11.00 4.68 4.19
C SER A 49 -9.52 4.27 4.35
N ALA A 50 -9.28 2.99 4.11
CA ALA A 50 -7.95 2.39 4.01
C ALA A 50 -7.08 3.01 2.89
N ASN A 51 -7.68 3.66 1.92
CA ASN A 51 -6.94 4.32 0.83
C ASN A 51 -6.32 5.66 1.24
N ALA A 52 -6.81 6.32 2.30
CA ALA A 52 -6.45 7.69 2.61
C ALA A 52 -6.30 7.97 4.13
N PHE A 53 -7.08 8.90 4.68
CA PHE A 53 -6.91 9.37 6.07
C PHE A 53 -7.09 8.28 7.12
N GLY A 54 -7.97 7.29 6.90
CA GLY A 54 -8.11 6.16 7.82
C GLY A 54 -6.78 5.42 8.00
N ALA A 55 -6.13 5.08 6.89
CA ALA A 55 -4.81 4.45 6.91
C ALA A 55 -3.70 5.41 7.43
N ALA A 56 -3.81 6.70 7.14
CA ALA A 56 -2.87 7.69 7.68
C ALA A 56 -2.90 7.72 9.22
N ILE A 57 -4.08 7.77 9.83
CA ILE A 57 -4.25 7.73 11.28
C ILE A 57 -3.65 6.44 11.85
N GLY A 58 -3.98 5.30 11.23
CA GLY A 58 -3.43 4.00 11.62
C GLY A 58 -1.90 3.96 11.58
N ALA A 59 -1.29 4.52 10.53
CA ALA A 59 0.17 4.58 10.39
C ALA A 59 0.84 5.51 11.42
N ALA A 60 0.23 6.65 11.71
CA ALA A 60 0.74 7.59 12.70
C ALA A 60 0.80 6.99 14.12
N ILE A 61 -0.14 6.12 14.44
CA ILE A 61 -0.21 5.44 15.73
C ILE A 61 0.56 4.11 15.68
N GLY A 62 0.40 3.35 14.61
CA GLY A 62 0.93 1.99 14.45
C GLY A 62 2.44 1.91 14.43
N GLY A 63 3.14 2.86 13.79
CA GLY A 63 4.60 2.93 13.79
C GLY A 63 5.20 2.99 15.20
N PRO A 64 4.86 4.00 16.01
CA PRO A 64 5.31 4.10 17.39
C PRO A 64 4.90 2.92 18.28
N LEU A 65 3.69 2.39 18.10
CA LEU A 65 3.25 1.18 18.81
C LEU A 65 4.10 -0.04 18.44
N CYS A 66 4.42 -0.19 17.17
CA CYS A 66 5.24 -1.27 16.64
C CYS A 66 6.67 -1.22 17.21
N ASP A 67 7.28 -0.03 17.27
CA ASP A 67 8.61 0.14 17.85
C ASP A 67 8.62 -0.08 19.36
N ARG A 68 7.55 0.33 20.07
CA ARG A 68 7.46 0.20 21.52
C ARG A 68 7.08 -1.18 22.02
N PHE A 69 6.08 -1.82 21.39
CA PHE A 69 5.48 -3.08 21.88
C PHE A 69 5.82 -4.29 21.00
N GLY A 70 6.50 -4.07 19.88
CA GLY A 70 6.92 -5.12 18.96
C GLY A 70 5.98 -5.29 17.78
N ARG A 71 6.46 -6.03 16.80
CA ARG A 71 5.74 -6.29 15.54
C ARG A 71 4.55 -7.22 15.78
N LYS A 72 4.71 -8.20 16.69
CA LYS A 72 3.66 -9.14 17.07
C LYS A 72 2.44 -8.47 17.67
N PHE A 73 2.66 -7.40 18.46
CA PHE A 73 1.56 -6.60 19.02
C PHE A 73 0.66 -6.06 17.91
N ILE A 74 1.28 -5.43 16.91
CA ILE A 74 0.52 -4.86 15.79
C ILE A 74 -0.28 -5.94 15.06
N TYR A 75 0.37 -7.04 14.60
CA TYR A 75 -0.39 -8.04 13.81
C TYR A 75 -1.46 -8.81 14.58
N THR A 76 -1.46 -8.70 15.91
CA THR A 76 -2.54 -9.28 16.71
C THR A 76 -3.76 -8.37 16.73
N TYR A 77 -3.55 -7.07 16.93
CA TYR A 77 -4.64 -6.13 17.15
C TYR A 77 -5.14 -5.46 15.87
N ASP A 78 -4.29 -5.26 14.85
CA ASP A 78 -4.72 -4.72 13.55
C ASP A 78 -5.74 -5.62 12.88
N LEU A 79 -5.49 -6.92 12.83
CA LEU A 79 -6.39 -7.89 12.22
C LEU A 79 -7.71 -8.05 12.96
N LEU A 80 -7.71 -7.97 14.30
CA LEU A 80 -8.95 -7.96 15.08
C LEU A 80 -9.76 -6.70 14.82
N LEU A 81 -9.12 -5.54 14.78
CA LEU A 81 -9.79 -4.29 14.44
C LEU A 81 -10.34 -4.32 13.01
N PHE A 82 -9.58 -4.87 12.06
CA PHE A 82 -10.03 -5.05 10.69
C PHE A 82 -11.25 -5.98 10.61
N LEU A 83 -11.20 -7.12 11.29
CA LEU A 83 -12.32 -8.08 11.36
C LEU A 83 -13.58 -7.41 11.89
N LEU A 84 -13.48 -6.68 13.01
CA LEU A 84 -14.61 -5.95 13.56
C LEU A 84 -15.15 -4.90 12.59
N GLY A 85 -14.27 -4.10 11.98
CA GLY A 85 -14.66 -3.11 10.98
C GLY A 85 -15.35 -3.74 9.77
N SER A 86 -14.82 -4.85 9.26
CA SER A 86 -15.41 -5.62 8.16
C SER A 86 -16.80 -6.15 8.51
N LEU A 87 -17.02 -6.66 9.71
CA LEU A 87 -18.34 -7.09 10.16
C LEU A 87 -19.30 -5.91 10.30
N VAL A 88 -18.85 -4.77 10.83
CA VAL A 88 -19.67 -3.55 10.92
C VAL A 88 -20.11 -3.10 9.53
N VAL A 89 -19.21 -3.10 8.53
CA VAL A 89 -19.56 -2.78 7.13
C VAL A 89 -20.55 -3.81 6.56
N THR A 90 -20.27 -5.09 6.73
CA THR A 90 -21.10 -6.20 6.22
C THR A 90 -22.55 -6.08 6.71
N PHE A 91 -22.76 -5.75 7.97
CA PHE A 91 -24.08 -5.66 8.60
C PHE A 91 -24.59 -4.22 8.75
N SER A 92 -23.95 -3.25 8.09
CA SER A 92 -24.38 -1.85 8.14
C SER A 92 -25.80 -1.68 7.60
N VAL A 93 -26.59 -0.86 8.31
CA VAL A 93 -27.98 -0.53 7.96
C VAL A 93 -28.17 0.95 7.66
N ASN A 94 -27.14 1.76 7.87
CA ASN A 94 -27.12 3.19 7.59
C ASN A 94 -25.70 3.67 7.30
N PHE A 95 -25.61 4.91 6.79
CA PHE A 95 -24.33 5.53 6.44
C PHE A 95 -23.37 5.68 7.64
N GLY A 96 -23.87 5.96 8.84
CA GLY A 96 -23.04 6.14 10.04
C GLY A 96 -22.30 4.86 10.43
N LEU A 97 -22.99 3.71 10.43
CA LEU A 97 -22.37 2.40 10.69
C LEU A 97 -21.39 2.02 9.58
N LEU A 98 -21.75 2.28 8.32
CA LEU A 98 -20.88 2.06 7.18
C LEU A 98 -19.57 2.84 7.34
N LEU A 99 -19.67 4.14 7.65
CA LEU A 99 -18.51 5.02 7.85
C LEU A 99 -17.66 4.55 9.02
N LEU A 100 -18.27 4.18 10.14
CA LEU A 100 -17.55 3.64 11.30
C LEU A 100 -16.73 2.41 10.94
N GLY A 101 -17.34 1.44 10.26
CA GLY A 101 -16.65 0.22 9.85
C GLY A 101 -15.49 0.49 8.87
N VAL A 102 -15.68 1.40 7.92
CA VAL A 102 -14.65 1.82 6.96
C VAL A 102 -13.47 2.51 7.67
N ILE A 103 -13.72 3.36 8.67
CA ILE A 103 -12.68 3.99 9.48
C ILE A 103 -11.90 2.94 10.27
N MET A 104 -12.58 2.00 10.92
CA MET A 104 -11.94 0.92 11.67
C MET A 104 -11.01 0.09 10.79
N MET A 105 -11.48 -0.30 9.60
CA MET A 105 -10.68 -1.03 8.61
C MET A 105 -9.47 -0.18 8.17
N GLY A 106 -9.66 1.11 7.92
CA GLY A 106 -8.59 2.03 7.53
C GLY A 106 -7.49 2.14 8.57
N ILE A 107 -7.85 2.34 9.84
CA ILE A 107 -6.89 2.41 10.96
C ILE A 107 -6.10 1.09 11.09
N ALA A 108 -6.79 -0.03 11.00
CA ALA A 108 -6.17 -1.36 11.05
C ALA A 108 -5.10 -1.54 9.96
N VAL A 109 -5.47 -1.22 8.73
CA VAL A 109 -4.57 -1.27 7.57
C VAL A 109 -3.35 -0.37 7.74
N GLY A 110 -3.57 0.87 8.15
CA GLY A 110 -2.50 1.83 8.34
C GLY A 110 -1.46 1.41 9.38
N ALA A 111 -1.88 0.71 10.43
CA ALA A 111 -0.98 0.14 11.44
C ALA A 111 -0.29 -1.13 10.94
N GLY A 112 -1.01 -2.02 10.27
CA GLY A 112 -0.55 -3.37 9.91
C GLY A 112 0.43 -3.41 8.75
N VAL A 113 0.23 -2.60 7.72
CA VAL A 113 1.03 -2.66 6.49
C VAL A 113 2.49 -2.27 6.70
N PRO A 114 2.83 -1.12 7.30
CA PRO A 114 4.22 -0.78 7.59
C PRO A 114 4.92 -1.78 8.52
N ALA A 115 4.19 -2.29 9.51
CA ALA A 115 4.71 -3.32 10.41
C ALA A 115 5.03 -4.63 9.67
N SER A 116 4.21 -5.02 8.69
CA SER A 116 4.43 -6.22 7.90
C SER A 116 5.69 -6.13 7.04
N TRP A 117 5.93 -5.02 6.36
CA TRP A 117 7.15 -4.81 5.59
C TRP A 117 8.40 -4.79 6.46
N THR A 118 8.30 -4.14 7.63
CA THR A 118 9.40 -4.11 8.60
C THR A 118 9.78 -5.52 9.06
N TYR A 119 8.79 -6.32 9.48
CA TYR A 119 9.03 -7.69 9.95
C TYR A 119 9.62 -8.59 8.86
N ILE A 120 9.04 -8.56 7.67
CA ILE A 120 9.51 -9.37 6.54
C ILE A 120 10.98 -9.04 6.23
N ALA A 121 11.34 -7.75 6.19
CA ALA A 121 12.71 -7.35 5.91
C ALA A 121 13.70 -7.70 7.01
N GLU A 122 13.28 -7.67 8.29
CA GLU A 122 14.11 -8.04 9.44
C GLU A 122 14.41 -9.53 9.50
N GLU A 123 13.45 -10.37 9.11
CA GLU A 123 13.56 -11.84 9.18
C GLU A 123 14.02 -12.48 7.86
N ALA A 124 14.00 -11.75 6.74
CA ALA A 124 14.39 -12.29 5.44
C ALA A 124 15.89 -12.46 5.31
N PRO A 125 16.38 -13.57 4.68
CA PRO A 125 17.76 -13.71 4.29
C PRO A 125 18.21 -12.55 3.39
N HIS A 126 19.41 -11.99 3.61
CA HIS A 126 19.89 -10.81 2.88
C HIS A 126 19.92 -11.02 1.35
N GLU A 127 20.27 -12.23 0.91
CA GLU A 127 20.33 -12.59 -0.52
C GLU A 127 18.98 -12.69 -1.20
N GLN A 128 17.89 -12.86 -0.44
CA GLN A 128 16.52 -13.02 -0.94
C GLN A 128 15.56 -11.98 -0.37
N ARG A 129 16.05 -10.86 0.17
CA ARG A 129 15.23 -9.85 0.84
C ARG A 129 14.19 -9.27 -0.11
N ALA A 130 14.57 -8.91 -1.34
CA ALA A 130 13.61 -8.41 -2.32
C ALA A 130 12.53 -9.44 -2.66
N LYS A 131 12.87 -10.72 -2.71
CA LYS A 131 11.92 -11.81 -2.94
C LYS A 131 10.91 -11.94 -1.79
N HIS A 132 11.36 -11.86 -0.54
CA HIS A 132 10.47 -11.90 0.62
C HIS A 132 9.61 -10.64 0.74
N VAL A 133 10.18 -9.45 0.57
CA VAL A 133 9.42 -8.19 0.57
C VAL A 133 8.44 -8.13 -0.61
N GLY A 134 8.85 -8.65 -1.77
CA GLY A 134 7.98 -8.78 -2.94
C GLY A 134 6.73 -9.64 -2.69
N THR A 135 6.76 -10.55 -1.70
CA THR A 135 5.56 -11.31 -1.31
C THR A 135 4.47 -10.42 -0.74
N ALA A 136 4.82 -9.34 -0.03
CA ALA A 136 3.85 -8.35 0.43
C ALA A 136 3.21 -7.61 -0.76
N GLN A 137 4.02 -7.22 -1.76
CA GLN A 137 3.52 -6.62 -2.99
C GLN A 137 2.65 -7.59 -3.80
N LEU A 138 3.04 -8.86 -3.86
CA LEU A 138 2.25 -9.89 -4.53
C LEU A 138 0.88 -10.06 -3.86
N ALA A 139 0.85 -10.16 -2.54
CA ALA A 139 -0.39 -10.25 -1.77
C ALA A 139 -1.27 -9.01 -1.98
N TRP A 140 -0.65 -7.80 -2.01
CA TRP A 140 -1.34 -6.55 -2.30
C TRP A 140 -2.01 -6.57 -3.68
N SER A 141 -1.38 -7.15 -4.67
CA SER A 141 -1.89 -7.22 -6.06
C SER A 141 -2.98 -8.30 -6.24
N VAL A 142 -2.87 -9.42 -5.53
CA VAL A 142 -3.86 -10.50 -5.56
C VAL A 142 -5.19 -10.04 -4.95
N GLY A 143 -5.16 -9.19 -3.92
CA GLY A 143 -6.37 -8.66 -3.28
C GLY A 143 -7.33 -8.00 -4.27
N PRO A 144 -6.94 -6.97 -5.02
CA PRO A 144 -7.77 -6.35 -6.04
C PRO A 144 -8.19 -7.29 -7.16
N MET A 145 -7.30 -8.13 -7.64
CA MET A 145 -7.63 -9.09 -8.69
C MET A 145 -8.79 -9.98 -8.28
N LEU A 146 -8.73 -10.57 -7.10
CA LEU A 146 -9.82 -11.39 -6.56
C LEU A 146 -11.04 -10.53 -6.19
N GLY A 147 -10.83 -9.31 -5.70
CA GLY A 147 -11.91 -8.38 -5.37
C GLY A 147 -12.77 -8.04 -6.59
N PHE A 148 -12.16 -7.72 -7.74
CA PHE A 148 -12.90 -7.47 -8.98
C PHE A 148 -13.55 -8.73 -9.54
N LEU A 149 -12.87 -9.88 -9.50
CA LEU A 149 -13.49 -11.16 -9.89
C LEU A 149 -14.70 -11.49 -9.03
N LEU A 150 -14.61 -11.33 -7.71
CA LEU A 150 -15.74 -11.52 -6.80
C LEU A 150 -16.86 -10.52 -7.11
N ALA A 151 -16.54 -9.24 -7.35
CA ALA A 151 -17.54 -8.21 -7.70
C ALA A 151 -18.33 -8.60 -8.96
N ILE A 152 -17.66 -9.11 -10.00
CA ILE A 152 -18.33 -9.62 -11.20
C ILE A 152 -19.23 -10.81 -10.88
N LEU A 153 -18.75 -11.76 -10.08
CA LEU A 153 -19.50 -12.97 -9.73
C LEU A 153 -20.75 -12.70 -8.86
N VAL A 154 -20.63 -11.72 -7.94
CA VAL A 154 -21.72 -11.41 -7.00
C VAL A 154 -22.62 -10.25 -7.47
N GLU A 155 -22.33 -9.63 -8.63
CA GLU A 155 -23.13 -8.54 -9.20
C GLU A 155 -24.64 -8.85 -9.23
N PRO A 156 -25.09 -10.05 -9.64
CA PRO A 156 -26.52 -10.38 -9.68
C PRO A 156 -27.20 -10.37 -8.30
N LEU A 157 -26.41 -10.43 -7.21
CA LEU A 157 -26.91 -10.42 -5.83
C LEU A 157 -27.09 -9.02 -5.25
N GLY A 158 -26.73 -7.98 -6.01
CA GLY A 158 -26.85 -6.58 -5.58
C GLY A 158 -26.13 -6.29 -4.27
N LEU A 159 -26.79 -5.58 -3.34
CA LEU A 159 -26.21 -5.22 -2.04
C LEU A 159 -25.76 -6.44 -1.22
N PHE A 160 -26.47 -7.56 -1.30
CA PHE A 160 -26.07 -8.78 -0.62
C PHE A 160 -24.72 -9.30 -1.14
N GLY A 161 -24.50 -9.24 -2.45
CA GLY A 161 -23.20 -9.55 -3.07
C GLY A 161 -22.07 -8.68 -2.53
N ASN A 162 -22.30 -7.38 -2.42
CA ASN A 162 -21.30 -6.45 -1.86
C ASN A 162 -20.98 -6.78 -0.39
N ARG A 163 -21.96 -7.18 0.41
CA ARG A 163 -21.74 -7.65 1.78
C ARG A 163 -20.87 -8.91 1.82
N LEU A 164 -21.01 -9.81 0.86
CA LEU A 164 -20.17 -11.02 0.77
C LEU A 164 -18.70 -10.68 0.49
N ILE A 165 -18.40 -9.61 -0.26
CA ILE A 165 -17.02 -9.17 -0.49
C ILE A 165 -16.37 -8.74 0.83
N PHE A 166 -17.06 -7.97 1.66
CA PHE A 166 -16.54 -7.57 2.98
C PHE A 166 -16.44 -8.74 3.95
N LEU A 167 -17.42 -9.63 3.95
CA LEU A 167 -17.40 -10.85 4.77
C LEU A 167 -16.20 -11.75 4.41
N HIS A 168 -15.91 -11.91 3.12
CA HIS A 168 -14.71 -12.61 2.64
C HIS A 168 -13.44 -12.02 3.25
N LEU A 169 -13.27 -10.68 3.21
CA LEU A 169 -12.12 -10.00 3.81
C LEU A 169 -12.04 -10.22 5.33
N GLY A 170 -13.18 -10.20 6.02
CA GLY A 170 -13.26 -10.51 7.45
C GLY A 170 -12.83 -11.95 7.76
N ILE A 171 -13.26 -12.92 6.96
CA ILE A 171 -12.85 -14.32 7.09
C ILE A 171 -11.34 -14.46 6.88
N ILE A 172 -10.78 -13.83 5.84
CA ILE A 172 -9.34 -13.85 5.60
C ILE A 172 -8.59 -13.22 6.77
N ALA A 173 -9.08 -12.09 7.33
CA ALA A 173 -8.49 -11.46 8.50
C ALA A 173 -8.50 -12.39 9.73
N ALA A 174 -9.61 -13.09 9.98
CA ALA A 174 -9.74 -14.04 11.08
C ALA A 174 -8.78 -15.23 10.94
N ILE A 175 -8.70 -15.82 9.75
CA ILE A 175 -7.77 -16.93 9.45
C ILE A 175 -6.33 -16.45 9.62
N THR A 176 -5.99 -15.30 9.07
CA THR A 176 -4.64 -14.72 9.16
C THR A 176 -4.27 -14.41 10.61
N TRP A 177 -5.18 -13.86 11.40
CA TRP A 177 -4.99 -13.63 12.82
C TRP A 177 -4.69 -14.94 13.57
N TRP A 178 -5.47 -15.99 13.29
CA TRP A 178 -5.25 -17.30 13.88
C TRP A 178 -3.84 -17.85 13.59
N VAL A 179 -3.41 -17.78 12.34
CA VAL A 179 -2.08 -18.22 11.91
C VAL A 179 -0.97 -17.41 12.57
N ARG A 180 -1.14 -16.07 12.63
CA ARG A 180 -0.13 -15.16 13.19
C ARG A 180 0.06 -15.28 14.68
N ARG A 181 -0.91 -15.78 15.44
CA ARG A 181 -0.75 -15.98 16.89
C ARG A 181 0.47 -16.86 17.23
N GLY A 182 0.81 -17.80 16.36
CA GLY A 182 1.97 -18.68 16.52
C GLY A 182 3.30 -18.10 16.06
N LEU A 183 3.33 -16.92 15.43
CA LEU A 183 4.58 -16.31 14.97
C LEU A 183 5.38 -15.74 16.15
N PRO A 184 6.71 -15.89 16.13
CA PRO A 184 7.58 -15.25 17.10
C PRO A 184 7.66 -13.74 16.83
N GLU A 185 8.07 -12.99 17.85
CA GLU A 185 8.47 -11.59 17.67
C GLU A 185 9.78 -11.49 16.90
N SER A 186 9.99 -10.39 16.16
CA SER A 186 11.24 -10.11 15.46
C SER A 186 12.45 -10.23 16.39
N ARG A 187 13.43 -11.03 15.96
CA ARG A 187 14.67 -11.22 16.71
C ARG A 187 15.45 -9.91 16.85
N ARG A 188 15.56 -9.14 15.76
CA ARG A 188 16.25 -7.85 15.73
C ARG A 188 15.60 -6.83 16.69
N TRP A 189 14.28 -6.80 16.75
CA TRP A 189 13.58 -5.94 17.68
C TRP A 189 13.83 -6.34 19.14
N LYS A 190 13.85 -7.64 19.44
CA LYS A 190 14.15 -8.13 20.80
C LYS A 190 15.55 -7.72 21.24
N GLU A 191 16.56 -7.98 20.39
CA GLU A 191 17.96 -7.62 20.66
C GLU A 191 18.10 -6.11 20.88
N GLN A 192 17.48 -5.29 20.02
CA GLN A 192 17.45 -3.84 20.18
C GLN A 192 16.78 -3.41 21.48
N ARG A 193 15.66 -4.03 21.83
CA ARG A 193 14.90 -3.70 23.04
C ARG A 193 15.64 -4.06 24.30
N GLU A 194 16.30 -5.19 24.33
CA GLU A 194 17.15 -5.63 25.45
C GLU A 194 18.32 -4.66 25.65
N ALA A 195 18.96 -4.21 24.57
CA ALA A 195 20.03 -3.22 24.63
C ALA A 195 19.54 -1.86 25.18
N GLU A 196 18.35 -1.39 24.76
CA GLU A 196 17.74 -0.15 25.26
C GLU A 196 17.43 -0.23 26.76
N ILE A 197 16.88 -1.35 27.23
CA ILE A 197 16.60 -1.59 28.66
C ILE A 197 17.91 -1.62 29.44
N ALA A 198 18.94 -2.31 28.95
CA ALA A 198 20.24 -2.39 29.62
C ALA A 198 20.94 -1.02 29.73
N SER A 199 20.73 -0.13 28.74
CA SER A 199 21.27 1.24 28.79
C SER A 199 20.50 2.20 29.69
N GLY A 200 19.36 1.77 30.29
CA GLY A 200 18.50 2.62 31.13
C GLY A 200 17.77 3.72 30.36
N ALA A 201 17.64 3.60 29.05
CA ALA A 201 16.97 4.58 28.20
C ALA A 201 15.49 4.70 28.54
N LYS A 202 15.02 5.92 28.76
CA LYS A 202 13.58 6.21 28.89
C LYS A 202 12.91 6.20 27.53
N ILE A 203 12.05 5.22 27.32
CA ILE A 203 11.36 5.03 26.05
C ILE A 203 9.99 5.71 26.13
N HIS A 204 9.87 6.85 25.48
CA HIS A 204 8.60 7.55 25.28
C HIS A 204 7.90 7.04 24.03
N PHE A 205 6.56 7.18 23.97
CA PHE A 205 5.75 6.70 22.84
C PHE A 205 6.23 7.20 21.48
N PHE A 206 6.60 8.48 21.39
CA PHE A 206 7.10 9.10 20.16
C PHE A 206 8.63 9.13 20.05
N SER A 207 9.37 8.41 20.89
CA SER A 207 10.84 8.46 20.89
C SER A 207 11.44 8.07 19.55
N GLY A 208 10.89 7.08 18.87
CA GLY A 208 11.30 6.66 17.53
C GLY A 208 11.11 7.76 16.47
N ILE A 209 9.97 8.43 16.47
CA ILE A 209 9.70 9.55 15.55
C ILE A 209 10.60 10.73 15.88
N VAL A 210 10.77 11.10 17.14
CA VAL A 210 11.65 12.20 17.56
C VAL A 210 13.10 11.89 17.17
N ALA A 211 13.57 10.67 17.41
CA ALA A 211 14.93 10.23 17.05
C ALA A 211 15.13 10.23 15.53
N LEU A 212 14.11 9.81 14.77
CA LEU A 212 14.11 9.81 13.31
C LEU A 212 14.39 11.21 12.75
N PHE A 213 13.69 12.23 13.25
CA PHE A 213 13.85 13.60 12.75
C PHE A 213 15.04 14.35 13.36
N LYS A 214 15.49 13.99 14.55
CA LYS A 214 16.72 14.55 15.13
C LYS A 214 17.98 14.11 14.40
N ASN A 215 18.00 12.92 13.85
CA ASN A 215 19.14 12.43 13.11
C ASN A 215 19.06 12.86 11.65
N THR A 216 19.84 13.87 11.27
CA THR A 216 19.88 14.44 9.91
C THR A 216 20.18 13.40 8.82
N ARG A 217 20.87 12.30 9.16
CA ARG A 217 21.13 11.17 8.24
C ARG A 217 19.86 10.47 7.76
N ASN A 218 18.76 10.58 8.49
CA ASN A 218 17.45 10.04 8.11
C ASN A 218 16.68 10.94 7.15
N LEU A 219 16.97 12.24 7.10
CA LEU A 219 16.18 13.20 6.31
C LEU A 219 16.29 12.92 4.80
N VAL A 220 17.48 12.59 4.32
CA VAL A 220 17.69 12.28 2.90
C VAL A 220 16.91 11.03 2.45
N PRO A 221 16.99 9.89 3.17
CA PRO A 221 16.14 8.73 2.86
C PRO A 221 14.65 9.00 2.97
N LEU A 222 14.22 9.78 3.97
CA LEU A 222 12.82 10.16 4.11
C LEU A 222 12.32 10.95 2.89
N LEU A 223 13.07 11.97 2.46
CA LEU A 223 12.73 12.77 1.29
C LEU A 223 12.77 11.95 -0.01
N PHE A 224 13.78 11.08 -0.16
CA PHE A 224 13.87 10.18 -1.31
C PHE A 224 12.66 9.24 -1.40
N LEU A 225 12.34 8.55 -0.31
CA LEU A 225 11.22 7.60 -0.28
C LEU A 225 9.87 8.30 -0.39
N PHE A 226 9.72 9.48 0.20
CA PHE A 226 8.54 10.32 0.00
C PHE A 226 8.38 10.67 -1.49
N GLY A 227 9.44 11.12 -2.15
CA GLY A 227 9.41 11.46 -3.58
C GLY A 227 9.08 10.26 -4.47
N VAL A 228 9.61 9.08 -4.16
CA VAL A 228 9.31 7.84 -4.91
C VAL A 228 7.87 7.39 -4.67
N TYR A 229 7.47 7.29 -3.42
CA TYR A 229 6.23 6.59 -3.04
C TYR A 229 5.03 7.53 -2.99
N ALA A 230 5.13 8.69 -2.33
CA ALA A 230 3.97 9.56 -2.16
C ALA A 230 3.50 10.15 -3.49
N LEU A 231 4.42 10.58 -4.35
CA LEU A 231 4.06 11.13 -5.67
C LEU A 231 3.42 10.07 -6.56
N TRP A 232 4.00 8.87 -6.61
CA TRP A 232 3.40 7.75 -7.33
C TRP A 232 2.04 7.36 -6.72
N ASN A 233 1.95 7.30 -5.39
CA ASN A 233 0.74 6.86 -4.69
C ASN A 233 -0.42 7.84 -4.85
N MET A 234 -0.15 9.13 -5.04
CA MET A 234 -1.19 10.09 -5.41
C MET A 234 -1.92 9.66 -6.69
N VAL A 235 -1.22 9.15 -7.68
CA VAL A 235 -1.83 8.63 -8.92
C VAL A 235 -2.43 7.24 -8.70
N ALA A 236 -1.68 6.32 -8.11
CA ALA A 236 -2.13 4.95 -7.87
C ALA A 236 -3.36 4.89 -6.94
N GLY A 237 -3.44 5.78 -5.95
CA GLY A 237 -4.59 5.89 -5.06
C GLY A 237 -5.86 6.33 -5.80
N GLN A 238 -5.74 7.28 -6.74
CA GLN A 238 -6.88 7.67 -7.58
C GLN A 238 -7.28 6.55 -8.54
N ALA A 239 -6.30 5.88 -9.15
CA ALA A 239 -6.53 4.69 -9.97
C ALA A 239 -7.19 3.54 -9.17
N GLY A 240 -6.92 3.42 -7.88
CA GLY A 240 -7.57 2.42 -7.02
C GLY A 240 -9.07 2.64 -6.86
N ILE A 241 -9.51 3.87 -6.66
CA ILE A 241 -10.92 4.20 -6.37
C ILE A 241 -11.66 4.73 -7.59
N PHE A 242 -11.04 5.59 -8.39
CA PHE A 242 -11.74 6.33 -9.46
C PHE A 242 -11.44 5.83 -10.86
N GLN A 243 -10.72 4.70 -11.04
CA GLN A 243 -10.41 4.18 -12.38
C GLN A 243 -11.64 3.95 -13.26
N PRO A 244 -12.78 3.45 -12.75
CA PRO A 244 -14.00 3.37 -13.56
C PRO A 244 -14.43 4.73 -14.11
N ARG A 245 -14.34 5.79 -13.34
CA ARG A 245 -14.66 7.16 -13.79
C ARG A 245 -13.64 7.69 -14.81
N VAL A 246 -12.37 7.29 -14.69
CA VAL A 246 -11.33 7.61 -15.67
C VAL A 246 -11.60 6.89 -16.99
N TYR A 247 -11.98 5.61 -16.96
CA TYR A 247 -12.38 4.88 -18.16
C TYR A 247 -13.63 5.48 -18.83
N ALA A 248 -14.63 5.88 -18.04
CA ALA A 248 -15.81 6.56 -18.56
C ALA A 248 -15.43 7.89 -19.23
N ALA A 249 -14.56 8.69 -18.61
CA ALA A 249 -14.04 9.93 -19.20
C ALA A 249 -13.19 9.70 -20.45
N ALA A 250 -12.59 8.51 -20.59
CA ALA A 250 -11.87 8.07 -21.79
C ALA A 250 -12.78 7.41 -22.84
N GLY A 251 -14.11 7.34 -22.61
CA GLY A 251 -15.10 6.87 -23.56
C GLY A 251 -15.56 5.41 -23.39
N LEU A 252 -15.25 4.76 -22.25
CA LEU A 252 -15.74 3.40 -21.94
C LEU A 252 -16.74 3.47 -20.76
N GLU A 253 -18.03 3.41 -21.05
CA GLU A 253 -19.10 3.50 -20.05
C GLU A 253 -19.55 2.13 -19.50
N ASP A 254 -19.26 1.02 -20.22
CA ASP A 254 -19.67 -0.32 -19.80
C ASP A 254 -18.92 -0.78 -18.54
N ALA A 255 -19.64 -0.92 -17.43
CA ALA A 255 -19.08 -1.29 -16.14
C ALA A 255 -18.43 -2.69 -16.11
N THR A 256 -19.02 -3.64 -16.86
CA THR A 256 -18.46 -5.00 -16.95
C THR A 256 -17.12 -4.99 -17.68
N ALA A 257 -17.01 -4.24 -18.78
CA ALA A 257 -15.73 -4.07 -19.50
C ALA A 257 -14.69 -3.34 -18.63
N GLN A 258 -15.09 -2.32 -17.88
CA GLN A 258 -14.21 -1.63 -16.91
C GLN A 258 -13.67 -2.60 -15.85
N ASN A 259 -14.52 -3.44 -15.27
CA ASN A 259 -14.10 -4.44 -14.27
C ASN A 259 -13.14 -5.49 -14.86
N TRP A 260 -13.38 -5.97 -16.09
CA TRP A 260 -12.45 -6.88 -16.76
C TRP A 260 -11.10 -6.23 -17.07
N LEU A 261 -11.07 -4.96 -17.46
CA LEU A 261 -9.82 -4.23 -17.61
C LEU A 261 -9.07 -4.12 -16.28
N GLN A 262 -9.78 -3.95 -15.17
CA GLN A 262 -9.15 -3.95 -13.84
C GLN A 262 -8.63 -5.34 -13.45
N VAL A 263 -9.33 -6.42 -13.76
CA VAL A 263 -8.80 -7.78 -13.59
C VAL A 263 -7.50 -7.95 -14.39
N LEU A 264 -7.44 -7.42 -15.61
CA LEU A 264 -6.23 -7.45 -16.44
C LEU A 264 -5.09 -6.63 -15.83
N VAL A 265 -5.36 -5.41 -15.32
CA VAL A 265 -4.36 -4.59 -14.60
C VAL A 265 -3.74 -5.38 -13.46
N TRP A 266 -4.56 -5.92 -12.58
CA TRP A 266 -4.08 -6.61 -11.39
C TRP A 266 -3.47 -7.97 -11.69
N GLY A 267 -3.97 -8.68 -12.69
CA GLY A 267 -3.34 -9.90 -13.20
C GLY A 267 -1.93 -9.63 -13.73
N CYS A 268 -1.76 -8.59 -14.53
CA CYS A 268 -0.43 -8.16 -14.99
C CYS A 268 0.47 -7.71 -13.83
N THR A 269 -0.11 -7.06 -12.80
CA THR A 269 0.64 -6.67 -11.61
C THR A 269 1.14 -7.90 -10.83
N VAL A 270 0.32 -8.93 -10.66
CA VAL A 270 0.71 -10.20 -10.04
C VAL A 270 1.86 -10.85 -10.81
N LEU A 271 1.73 -10.97 -12.12
CA LEU A 271 2.75 -11.58 -12.97
C LEU A 271 4.06 -10.77 -12.95
N ALA A 272 3.98 -9.45 -13.07
CA ALA A 272 5.14 -8.58 -13.02
C ALA A 272 5.84 -8.56 -11.65
N THR A 273 5.07 -8.64 -10.57
CA THR A 273 5.64 -8.74 -9.22
C THR A 273 6.40 -10.05 -9.06
N TYR A 274 5.79 -11.17 -9.45
CA TYR A 274 6.42 -12.48 -9.28
C TYR A 274 7.60 -12.68 -10.25
N PHE A 275 7.34 -12.60 -11.56
CA PHE A 275 8.35 -12.86 -12.58
C PHE A 275 9.35 -11.72 -12.78
N GLY A 276 8.95 -10.49 -12.52
CA GLY A 276 9.82 -9.33 -12.64
C GLY A 276 10.54 -9.00 -11.33
N PHE A 277 9.81 -8.50 -10.33
CA PHE A 277 10.42 -7.99 -9.10
C PHE A 277 11.04 -9.11 -8.24
N MET A 278 10.26 -10.14 -7.88
CA MET A 278 10.72 -11.17 -6.93
C MET A 278 11.88 -12.02 -7.48
N LEU A 279 11.96 -12.24 -8.79
CA LEU A 279 13.04 -13.03 -9.38
C LEU A 279 14.27 -12.20 -9.74
N PHE A 280 14.13 -10.93 -10.03
CA PHE A 280 15.21 -10.11 -10.58
C PHE A 280 15.73 -9.01 -9.66
N ALA A 281 14.96 -8.48 -8.70
CA ALA A 281 15.39 -7.35 -7.89
C ALA A 281 16.64 -7.62 -7.03
N ASP A 282 16.91 -8.89 -6.67
CA ASP A 282 18.14 -9.28 -5.99
C ASP A 282 19.29 -9.65 -6.97
N ARG A 283 18.99 -9.83 -8.27
CA ARG A 283 19.95 -10.29 -9.29
C ARG A 283 20.46 -9.20 -10.22
N VAL A 284 19.59 -8.24 -10.57
CA VAL A 284 19.90 -7.15 -11.51
C VAL A 284 20.00 -5.80 -10.79
N SER A 285 20.39 -4.76 -11.49
CA SER A 285 20.42 -3.41 -10.96
C SER A 285 19.00 -2.92 -10.60
N ARG A 286 18.77 -2.68 -9.31
CA ARG A 286 17.50 -2.18 -8.78
C ARG A 286 17.09 -0.84 -9.40
N ARG A 287 18.08 0.03 -9.67
CA ARG A 287 17.89 1.31 -10.34
C ARG A 287 17.23 1.15 -11.72
N TRP A 288 17.78 0.25 -12.56
CA TRP A 288 17.29 0.07 -13.91
C TRP A 288 16.00 -0.73 -13.98
N LEU A 289 15.79 -1.66 -13.06
CA LEU A 289 14.53 -2.38 -12.92
C LEU A 289 13.40 -1.42 -12.52
N TYR A 290 13.65 -0.54 -11.53
CA TYR A 290 12.74 0.52 -11.14
C TYR A 290 12.44 1.47 -12.33
N PHE A 291 13.49 1.94 -13.02
CA PHE A 291 13.33 2.82 -14.18
C PHE A 291 12.42 2.22 -15.24
N ALA A 292 12.64 0.95 -15.62
CA ALA A 292 11.83 0.27 -16.63
C ALA A 292 10.35 0.18 -16.21
N GLY A 293 10.08 -0.21 -14.96
CA GLY A 293 8.73 -0.28 -14.42
C GLY A 293 8.04 1.09 -14.35
N ALA A 294 8.72 2.09 -13.81
CA ALA A 294 8.16 3.44 -13.67
C ALA A 294 7.96 4.14 -15.03
N ALA A 295 8.89 3.99 -15.98
CA ALA A 295 8.76 4.55 -17.33
C ALA A 295 7.57 3.95 -18.08
N LEU A 296 7.37 2.64 -17.97
CA LEU A 296 6.20 1.98 -18.57
C LEU A 296 4.88 2.52 -18.00
N GLY A 297 4.84 2.84 -16.69
CA GLY A 297 3.68 3.46 -16.06
C GLY A 297 3.38 4.85 -16.61
N VAL A 298 4.41 5.68 -16.79
CA VAL A 298 4.29 7.00 -17.44
C VAL A 298 3.72 6.85 -18.86
N ILE A 299 4.29 5.95 -19.65
CA ILE A 299 3.84 5.71 -21.04
C ILE A 299 2.39 5.20 -21.05
N ALA A 300 2.02 4.30 -20.15
CA ALA A 300 0.66 3.77 -20.06
C ALA A 300 -0.38 4.87 -19.83
N TRP A 301 -0.12 5.78 -18.89
CA TRP A 301 -0.99 6.93 -18.63
C TRP A 301 -1.03 7.93 -19.79
N ILE A 302 0.09 8.18 -20.45
CA ILE A 302 0.14 9.03 -21.66
C ILE A 302 -0.73 8.42 -22.76
N VAL A 303 -0.63 7.12 -22.99
CA VAL A 303 -1.43 6.43 -24.01
C VAL A 303 -2.92 6.48 -23.68
N LEU A 304 -3.31 6.22 -22.42
CA LEU A 304 -4.72 6.28 -22.00
C LEU A 304 -5.33 7.67 -22.25
N ILE A 305 -4.59 8.73 -21.93
CA ILE A 305 -5.12 10.11 -21.91
C ILE A 305 -5.00 10.80 -23.25
N TYR A 306 -3.89 10.59 -23.96
CA TYR A 306 -3.52 11.41 -25.14
C TYR A 306 -3.55 10.66 -26.46
N ALA A 307 -3.61 9.32 -26.46
CA ALA A 307 -3.79 8.57 -27.68
C ALA A 307 -5.26 8.57 -28.13
N LYS A 308 -5.51 8.07 -29.36
CA LYS A 308 -6.86 7.93 -29.87
C LYS A 308 -7.70 7.04 -28.93
N PRO A 309 -8.85 7.53 -28.43
CA PRO A 309 -9.71 6.74 -27.57
C PRO A 309 -10.15 5.44 -28.23
N GLY A 310 -10.11 4.34 -27.47
CA GLY A 310 -10.55 3.04 -27.92
C GLY A 310 -10.06 1.89 -27.06
N MET A 311 -10.57 0.69 -27.31
CA MET A 311 -10.21 -0.50 -26.53
C MET A 311 -8.69 -0.78 -26.56
N GLY A 312 -8.03 -0.48 -27.69
CA GLY A 312 -6.58 -0.68 -27.81
C GLY A 312 -5.76 0.16 -26.83
N SER A 313 -6.08 1.46 -26.69
CA SER A 313 -5.40 2.33 -25.73
C SER A 313 -5.69 1.93 -24.28
N MET A 314 -6.92 1.48 -23.99
CA MET A 314 -7.32 1.00 -22.67
C MET A 314 -6.66 -0.32 -22.29
N MET A 315 -6.54 -1.26 -23.21
CA MET A 315 -5.80 -2.51 -23.01
C MET A 315 -4.30 -2.26 -22.86
N PHE A 316 -3.71 -1.37 -23.67
CA PHE A 316 -2.31 -0.98 -23.48
C PHE A 316 -2.08 -0.38 -22.10
N PHE A 317 -2.98 0.52 -21.64
CA PHE A 317 -2.93 1.06 -20.30
C PHE A 317 -3.04 -0.04 -19.25
N ALA A 318 -4.02 -0.94 -19.37
CA ALA A 318 -4.24 -1.99 -18.38
C ALA A 318 -3.00 -2.91 -18.23
N ILE A 319 -2.40 -3.31 -19.34
CA ILE A 319 -1.18 -4.13 -19.32
C ILE A 319 0.02 -3.32 -18.82
N GLY A 320 0.25 -2.14 -19.38
CA GLY A 320 1.41 -1.30 -19.05
C GLY A 320 1.38 -0.79 -17.61
N TRP A 321 0.24 -0.29 -17.15
CA TRP A 321 0.06 0.13 -15.76
C TRP A 321 0.14 -1.05 -14.78
N GLY A 322 -0.42 -2.21 -15.15
CA GLY A 322 -0.32 -3.43 -14.38
C GLY A 322 1.14 -3.87 -14.19
N ILE A 323 1.92 -3.95 -15.27
CA ILE A 323 3.35 -4.29 -15.19
C ILE A 323 4.12 -3.25 -14.39
N SER A 324 3.85 -1.97 -14.61
CA SER A 324 4.47 -0.86 -13.86
C SER A 324 4.19 -0.97 -12.36
N SER A 325 2.97 -1.28 -11.98
CA SER A 325 2.59 -1.44 -10.56
C SER A 325 3.31 -2.61 -9.89
N GLY A 326 3.63 -3.66 -10.63
CA GLY A 326 4.38 -4.80 -10.10
C GLY A 326 5.90 -4.59 -10.02
N LEU A 327 6.46 -3.80 -10.94
CA LEU A 327 7.91 -3.52 -11.02
C LEU A 327 8.32 -2.14 -10.49
N GLY A 328 7.36 -1.28 -10.19
CA GLY A 328 7.61 0.14 -9.94
C GLY A 328 7.69 0.52 -8.46
N ALA A 329 7.17 1.72 -8.19
CA ALA A 329 7.41 2.46 -6.98
C ALA A 329 7.01 1.74 -5.68
N GLN A 330 5.89 1.02 -5.63
CA GLN A 330 5.43 0.40 -4.38
C GLN A 330 6.34 -0.75 -3.92
N ALA A 331 6.73 -1.65 -4.83
CA ALA A 331 7.59 -2.77 -4.50
C ALA A 331 8.98 -2.29 -4.06
N PHE A 332 9.55 -1.31 -4.77
CA PHE A 332 10.84 -0.71 -4.41
C PHE A 332 10.76 0.15 -3.15
N TYR A 333 9.66 0.86 -2.93
CA TYR A 333 9.45 1.56 -1.67
C TYR A 333 9.46 0.60 -0.48
N GLY A 334 8.70 -0.49 -0.54
CA GLY A 334 8.69 -1.50 0.52
C GLY A 334 10.08 -2.05 0.82
N LEU A 335 10.86 -2.33 -0.23
CA LEU A 335 12.23 -2.82 -0.10
C LEU A 335 13.17 -1.75 0.48
N TRP A 336 13.27 -0.57 -0.13
CA TRP A 336 14.19 0.48 0.30
C TRP A 336 13.84 1.08 1.66
N ALA A 337 12.56 1.26 1.96
CA ALA A 337 12.13 1.72 3.29
C ALA A 337 12.49 0.74 4.40
N SER A 338 12.54 -0.56 4.09
CA SER A 338 12.96 -1.58 5.05
C SER A 338 14.47 -1.64 5.24
N GLU A 339 15.27 -1.15 4.30
CA GLU A 339 16.74 -1.24 4.31
C GLU A 339 17.42 0.06 4.79
N LEU A 340 16.82 1.23 4.53
CA LEU A 340 17.49 2.52 4.70
C LEU A 340 17.46 3.08 6.13
N PHE A 341 16.75 2.45 7.06
CA PHE A 341 16.64 2.91 8.43
C PHE A 341 17.16 1.87 9.44
N ALA A 342 17.80 2.35 10.51
CA ALA A 342 18.20 1.48 11.62
C ALA A 342 16.97 0.85 12.29
N THR A 343 17.17 -0.33 12.88
CA THR A 343 16.09 -1.15 13.48
C THR A 343 15.27 -0.38 14.51
N LYS A 344 15.90 0.47 15.32
CA LYS A 344 15.26 1.22 16.42
C LYS A 344 14.15 2.19 16.00
N TYR A 345 14.15 2.66 14.75
CA TYR A 345 13.13 3.58 14.23
C TYR A 345 12.60 3.21 12.84
N ARG A 346 12.89 1.99 12.36
CA ARG A 346 12.47 1.50 11.03
C ARG A 346 10.95 1.49 10.88
N ALA A 347 10.22 0.98 11.86
CA ALA A 347 8.78 0.96 11.83
C ALA A 347 8.17 2.37 11.93
N SER A 348 8.74 3.24 12.77
CA SER A 348 8.33 4.66 12.84
C SER A 348 8.59 5.40 11.53
N ALA A 349 9.72 5.14 10.86
CA ALA A 349 10.03 5.72 9.55
C ALA A 349 9.03 5.27 8.48
N GLN A 350 8.72 3.99 8.41
CA GLN A 350 7.70 3.46 7.51
C GLN A 350 6.31 4.02 7.84
N GLY A 351 5.96 4.13 9.11
CA GLY A 351 4.71 4.74 9.55
C GLY A 351 4.58 6.20 9.12
N VAL A 352 5.63 7.01 9.29
CA VAL A 352 5.67 8.42 8.87
C VAL A 352 5.53 8.54 7.35
N LEU A 353 6.26 7.74 6.59
CA LEU A 353 6.21 7.74 5.11
C LEU A 353 4.84 7.31 4.60
N PHE A 354 4.28 6.26 5.19
CA PHE A 354 2.95 5.77 4.83
C PHE A 354 1.88 6.80 5.20
N PHE A 355 1.96 7.40 6.39
CA PHE A 355 1.11 8.51 6.81
C PHE A 355 1.12 9.66 5.79
N ALA A 356 2.31 10.16 5.47
CA ALA A 356 2.45 11.27 4.53
C ALA A 356 1.88 10.93 3.14
N ALA A 357 2.15 9.74 2.61
CA ALA A 357 1.62 9.29 1.34
C ALA A 357 0.09 9.20 1.36
N ARG A 358 -0.50 8.67 2.43
CA ARG A 358 -1.97 8.52 2.56
C ARG A 358 -2.68 9.86 2.76
N VAL A 359 -2.05 10.80 3.45
CA VAL A 359 -2.57 12.18 3.53
C VAL A 359 -2.59 12.83 2.14
N MET A 360 -1.53 12.71 1.37
CA MET A 360 -1.48 13.25 -0.01
C MET A 360 -2.54 12.61 -0.91
N VAL A 361 -2.73 11.30 -0.83
CA VAL A 361 -3.83 10.61 -1.53
C VAL A 361 -5.18 11.16 -1.09
N GLY A 362 -5.43 11.32 0.20
CA GLY A 362 -6.70 11.83 0.74
C GLY A 362 -7.02 13.25 0.26
N LEU A 363 -6.01 14.14 0.26
CA LEU A 363 -6.17 15.50 -0.25
C LEU A 363 -6.52 15.51 -1.74
N LEU A 364 -5.85 14.71 -2.55
CA LEU A 364 -6.17 14.62 -3.98
C LEU A 364 -7.53 13.92 -4.21
N SER A 365 -7.85 12.86 -3.47
CA SER A 365 -9.13 12.15 -3.60
C SER A 365 -10.34 13.04 -3.33
N SER A 366 -10.22 13.98 -2.38
CA SER A 366 -11.31 14.91 -2.04
C SER A 366 -11.67 15.85 -3.19
N VAL A 367 -10.73 16.14 -4.07
CA VAL A 367 -10.93 17.07 -5.20
C VAL A 367 -10.88 16.38 -6.57
N PHE A 368 -10.42 15.15 -6.66
CA PHE A 368 -10.21 14.45 -7.94
C PHE A 368 -11.47 14.35 -8.80
N PRO A 369 -12.65 13.96 -8.29
CA PRO A 369 -13.88 13.94 -9.09
C PRO A 369 -14.24 15.33 -9.65
N LEU A 370 -14.05 16.39 -8.85
CA LEU A 370 -14.31 17.77 -9.27
C LEU A 370 -13.32 18.23 -10.34
N LEU A 371 -12.06 17.86 -10.22
CA LEU A 371 -11.06 18.15 -11.25
C LEU A 371 -11.38 17.40 -12.54
N LEU A 372 -11.73 16.11 -12.44
CA LEU A 372 -12.05 15.29 -13.60
C LEU A 372 -13.26 15.85 -14.38
N SER A 373 -14.34 16.26 -13.67
CA SER A 373 -15.53 16.84 -14.30
C SER A 373 -15.33 18.29 -14.74
N GLY A 374 -14.55 19.08 -13.99
CA GLY A 374 -14.39 20.52 -14.24
C GLY A 374 -13.37 20.87 -15.32
N ILE A 375 -12.18 20.27 -15.28
CA ILE A 375 -11.10 20.56 -16.25
C ILE A 375 -10.91 19.44 -17.30
N GLY A 376 -11.52 18.29 -17.08
CA GLY A 376 -11.45 17.13 -17.96
C GLY A 376 -10.17 16.30 -17.81
N LEU A 377 -10.24 15.07 -18.33
CA LEU A 377 -9.15 14.09 -18.26
C LEU A 377 -7.86 14.59 -18.93
N TYR A 378 -7.97 15.27 -20.06
CA TYR A 378 -6.82 15.77 -20.82
C TYR A 378 -5.95 16.73 -20.00
N LYS A 379 -6.56 17.74 -19.34
CA LYS A 379 -5.82 18.70 -18.50
C LYS A 379 -5.36 18.10 -17.19
N LEU A 380 -6.19 17.24 -16.57
CA LEU A 380 -5.84 16.49 -15.37
C LEU A 380 -4.65 15.56 -15.62
N GLY A 381 -4.50 15.09 -16.85
CA GLY A 381 -3.38 14.26 -17.30
C GLY A 381 -2.01 14.90 -17.11
N PHE A 382 -1.88 16.22 -17.23
CA PHE A 382 -0.61 16.92 -16.95
C PHE A 382 -0.18 16.74 -15.49
N LEU A 383 -1.13 16.81 -14.54
CA LEU A 383 -0.85 16.53 -13.13
C LEU A 383 -0.46 15.06 -12.92
N ILE A 384 -1.25 14.13 -13.46
CA ILE A 384 -1.02 12.68 -13.31
C ILE A 384 0.36 12.29 -13.87
N VAL A 385 0.62 12.64 -15.11
CA VAL A 385 1.89 12.31 -15.79
C VAL A 385 3.07 13.04 -15.13
N GLY A 386 2.89 14.31 -14.73
CA GLY A 386 3.90 15.09 -14.03
C GLY A 386 4.33 14.44 -12.71
N LEU A 387 3.39 14.00 -11.88
CA LEU A 387 3.67 13.29 -10.63
C LEU A 387 4.43 11.98 -10.87
N LEU A 388 4.05 11.22 -11.88
CA LEU A 388 4.72 9.96 -12.23
C LEU A 388 6.14 10.19 -12.76
N ILE A 389 6.36 11.23 -13.58
CA ILE A 389 7.70 11.60 -14.07
C ILE A 389 8.59 12.03 -12.90
N LEU A 390 8.09 12.84 -11.97
CA LEU A 390 8.85 13.22 -10.79
C LEU A 390 9.26 12.00 -9.96
N ALA A 391 8.34 11.08 -9.71
CA ALA A 391 8.63 9.83 -9.00
C ALA A 391 9.68 8.98 -9.76
N LEU A 392 9.55 8.88 -11.09
CA LEU A 392 10.51 8.18 -11.96
C LEU A 392 11.92 8.78 -11.84
N VAL A 393 12.05 10.10 -11.96
CA VAL A 393 13.34 10.80 -11.89
C VAL A 393 13.96 10.64 -10.51
N ILE A 394 13.22 10.89 -9.43
CA ILE A 394 13.72 10.77 -8.06
C ILE A 394 14.20 9.33 -7.80
N GLY A 395 13.38 8.33 -8.09
CA GLY A 395 13.70 6.94 -7.83
C GLY A 395 14.84 6.39 -8.69
N THR A 396 15.07 6.97 -9.87
CA THR A 396 16.17 6.55 -10.75
C THR A 396 17.47 7.26 -10.39
N VAL A 397 17.45 8.58 -10.23
CA VAL A 397 18.67 9.38 -10.00
C VAL A 397 19.30 9.08 -8.65
N TRP A 398 18.48 9.02 -7.59
CA TRP A 398 18.94 8.82 -6.21
C TRP A 398 18.77 7.39 -5.69
N ALA A 399 18.55 6.39 -6.55
CA ALA A 399 18.41 5.00 -6.14
C ALA A 399 19.57 4.53 -5.24
N PRO A 400 19.30 3.99 -4.04
CA PRO A 400 20.33 3.52 -3.13
C PRO A 400 20.98 2.24 -3.63
N ARG A 401 22.28 2.05 -3.31
CA ARG A 401 23.05 0.86 -3.66
C ARG A 401 23.06 -0.14 -2.50
N THR A 402 21.93 -0.80 -2.30
CA THR A 402 21.71 -1.72 -1.16
C THR A 402 21.72 -3.20 -1.56
N ARG A 403 21.79 -3.52 -2.86
CA ARG A 403 21.77 -4.90 -3.35
C ARG A 403 22.97 -5.69 -2.84
N GLY A 404 22.72 -6.90 -2.30
CA GLY A 404 23.75 -7.82 -1.81
C GLY A 404 24.34 -7.48 -0.44
N LYS A 405 23.86 -6.40 0.21
CA LYS A 405 24.31 -5.99 1.54
C LYS A 405 23.38 -6.49 2.63
N THR A 406 23.94 -6.82 3.79
CA THR A 406 23.19 -7.08 5.00
C THR A 406 22.58 -5.78 5.56
N LEU A 407 21.62 -5.89 6.46
CA LEU A 407 21.05 -4.68 7.12
C LEU A 407 22.11 -4.01 7.99
N GLU A 408 22.98 -4.79 8.62
CA GLU A 408 24.09 -4.31 9.45
C GLU A 408 25.10 -3.50 8.63
N GLU A 409 25.47 -4.01 7.45
CA GLU A 409 26.38 -3.29 6.53
C GLU A 409 25.77 -1.97 6.07
N ILE A 410 24.47 -1.95 5.73
CA ILE A 410 23.76 -0.74 5.33
C ILE A 410 23.69 0.25 6.52
N GLU A 411 23.38 -0.24 7.73
CA GLU A 411 23.36 0.59 8.93
C GLU A 411 24.75 1.19 9.22
N ALA A 412 25.81 0.38 9.17
CA ALA A 412 27.19 0.84 9.39
C ALA A 412 27.64 1.89 8.36
N GLU A 413 27.37 1.68 7.08
CA GLU A 413 27.68 2.65 6.02
C GLU A 413 26.95 4.00 6.22
N ARG A 414 25.69 3.95 6.69
CA ARG A 414 24.85 5.14 6.80
C ARG A 414 25.05 5.91 8.10
N TYR A 415 25.26 5.20 9.20
CA TYR A 415 25.29 5.80 10.54
C TYR A 415 26.69 5.78 11.15
N GLY A 416 27.63 4.97 10.59
CA GLY A 416 28.95 4.70 11.17
C GLY A 416 28.86 3.83 12.42
N ASP A 417 29.99 3.47 13.02
CA ASP A 417 30.09 2.56 14.17
C ASP A 417 29.40 3.07 15.46
N LYS A 418 28.77 4.25 15.44
CA LYS A 418 28.14 4.90 16.59
C LYS A 418 26.68 4.53 16.86
N VAL A 419 26.08 3.62 16.10
CA VAL A 419 24.66 3.22 16.31
C VAL A 419 24.52 2.08 17.32
N SER A 420 25.63 1.46 17.71
CA SER A 420 25.71 0.42 18.73
C SER A 420 25.86 0.95 20.17
N ALA A 421 25.66 2.24 20.40
CA ALA A 421 25.68 2.86 21.72
C ALA A 421 24.34 3.52 22.07
#